data_2ac4c8333e412fbaa860c2992cc62c59
#
_entry.id   2ac4c8333e412fbaa860c2992cc62c59
#
_cell.length_a   1.000
_cell.length_b   1.000
_cell.length_c   1.000
_cell.angle_alpha   90.00
_cell.angle_beta   90.00
_cell.angle_gamma   90.00
#
_symmetry.space_group_name_H-M   'P 1'
#
loop_
_entity.id
_entity.type
_entity.pdbx_description
1 polymer ?
#
loop_
_entity_poly.entity_id
_entity_poly.type
_entity_poly.pdbx_seq_one_letter_code
_entity_poly.pdbx_strand_id
1 'polypeptide(L)'
;DHAGFSGVMLGRKDLPWHLEFTVCLDSPVIPSPGHEDLLVLYYPEHDEWQRVCRSLEEVGFIRTPSFNPYWDMNGQTWMDHDGYRVVVQNQAW
;
A
#
# COMPACT_ATOMS: atom_id res chain seq x y z
N ASP A 1 -11.26 9.07 18.05
CA ASP A 1 -10.98 8.02 19.01
C ASP A 1 -12.26 7.28 19.37
N HIS A 2 -12.29 5.97 19.11
CA HIS A 2 -13.44 5.12 19.35
C HIS A 2 -13.03 3.93 20.20
N ALA A 3 -13.53 3.90 21.46
CA ALA A 3 -13.26 2.79 22.37
C ALA A 3 -11.78 2.48 22.54
N GLY A 4 -10.93 3.49 22.61
CA GLY A 4 -9.49 3.32 22.73
C GLY A 4 -8.75 3.12 21.41
N PHE A 5 -9.44 3.23 20.29
CA PHE A 5 -8.83 3.12 18.96
C PHE A 5 -8.85 4.46 18.26
N SER A 6 -7.75 4.80 17.62
CA SER A 6 -7.65 5.94 16.72
C SER A 6 -7.42 5.42 15.31
N GLY A 7 -7.93 6.12 14.32
CA GLY A 7 -7.82 5.61 12.97
C GLY A 7 -7.84 6.69 11.90
N VAL A 8 -7.43 6.29 10.71
CA VAL A 8 -7.46 7.11 9.50
C VAL A 8 -8.13 6.28 8.41
N MET A 9 -9.05 6.91 7.69
CA MET A 9 -9.70 6.27 6.55
C MET A 9 -9.21 6.92 5.26
N LEU A 10 -8.78 6.08 4.31
CA LEU A 10 -8.30 6.53 3.01
C LEU A 10 -9.20 5.99 1.92
N GLY A 11 -9.75 6.88 1.11
CA GLY A 11 -10.64 6.46 0.04
C GLY A 11 -10.96 7.61 -0.91
N ARG A 12 -11.82 7.31 -1.86
CA ARG A 12 -12.32 8.29 -2.82
C ARG A 12 -13.84 8.36 -2.71
N LYS A 13 -14.40 9.55 -2.89
CA LYS A 13 -15.85 9.75 -2.77
C LYS A 13 -16.66 8.95 -3.79
N ASP A 14 -16.05 8.63 -4.92
CA ASP A 14 -16.71 7.90 -6.01
C ASP A 14 -16.63 6.38 -5.86
N LEU A 15 -16.00 5.89 -4.78
CA LEU A 15 -15.85 4.45 -4.53
C LEU A 15 -16.68 4.03 -3.32
N PRO A 16 -17.30 2.85 -3.37
CA PRO A 16 -18.10 2.35 -2.25
C PRO A 16 -17.28 1.67 -1.15
N TRP A 17 -15.96 1.83 -1.16
CA TRP A 17 -15.08 1.23 -0.17
C TRP A 17 -13.94 2.19 0.19
N HIS A 18 -13.31 1.93 1.32
CA HIS A 18 -12.14 2.67 1.77
C HIS A 18 -11.22 1.74 2.58
N LEU A 19 -9.99 2.20 2.82
CA LEU A 19 -9.05 1.52 3.69
C LEU A 19 -9.05 2.22 5.05
N GLU A 20 -9.04 1.43 6.11
CA GLU A 20 -8.94 1.96 7.47
C GLU A 20 -7.62 1.53 8.09
N PHE A 21 -6.90 2.48 8.67
CA PHE A 21 -5.69 2.24 9.42
C PHE A 21 -5.95 2.64 10.86
N THR A 22 -5.84 1.70 11.78
CA THR A 22 -6.19 1.94 13.18
C THR A 22 -5.02 1.62 14.10
N VAL A 23 -4.98 2.33 15.22
CA VAL A 23 -4.06 2.02 16.30
C VAL A 23 -4.85 1.91 17.61
N CYS A 24 -4.42 1.00 18.46
CA CYS A 24 -4.95 0.88 19.82
C CYS A 24 -3.84 1.26 20.80
N LEU A 25 -3.96 2.43 21.42
CA LEU A 25 -2.90 2.94 22.27
C LEU A 25 -2.72 2.11 23.55
N ASP A 26 -3.81 1.53 24.05
CA ASP A 26 -3.77 0.72 25.27
C ASP A 26 -3.25 -0.70 25.03
N SER A 27 -3.30 -1.17 23.81
CA SER A 27 -2.86 -2.52 23.44
C SER A 27 -2.28 -2.50 22.03
N PRO A 28 -1.07 -1.95 21.87
CA PRO A 28 -0.44 -1.85 20.56
C PRO A 28 -0.25 -3.21 19.90
N VAL A 29 -0.54 -3.26 18.61
CA VAL A 29 -0.35 -4.46 17.79
C VAL A 29 1.01 -4.36 17.11
N ILE A 30 1.79 -5.43 17.19
CA ILE A 30 3.08 -5.49 16.50
C ILE A 30 2.82 -5.91 15.05
N PRO A 31 3.23 -5.12 14.06
CA PRO A 31 3.06 -5.49 12.66
C PRO A 31 3.79 -6.80 12.36
N SER A 32 3.13 -7.68 11.60
CA SER A 32 3.71 -8.97 11.24
C SER A 32 3.32 -9.35 9.81
N PRO A 33 3.68 -8.53 8.80
CA PRO A 33 3.33 -8.83 7.42
C PRO A 33 4.21 -9.93 6.84
N GLY A 34 3.59 -10.83 6.07
CA GLY A 34 4.32 -11.79 5.26
C GLY A 34 4.65 -11.19 3.90
N HIS A 35 5.52 -11.86 3.15
CA HIS A 35 5.96 -11.38 1.84
C HIS A 35 4.84 -11.35 0.80
N GLU A 36 3.79 -12.13 1.01
CA GLU A 36 2.65 -12.18 0.09
C GLU A 36 1.40 -11.48 0.65
N ASP A 37 1.54 -10.74 1.75
CA ASP A 37 0.48 -9.87 2.25
C ASP A 37 0.58 -8.55 1.47
N LEU A 38 -0.09 -8.49 0.33
CA LEU A 38 0.06 -7.43 -0.64
C LEU A 38 -1.25 -6.71 -0.89
N LEU A 39 -1.16 -5.39 -1.06
CA LEU A 39 -2.21 -4.60 -1.67
C LEU A 39 -1.76 -4.32 -3.10
N VAL A 40 -2.53 -4.75 -4.09
CA VAL A 40 -2.16 -4.58 -5.50
C VAL A 40 -3.08 -3.57 -6.15
N LEU A 41 -2.51 -2.54 -6.74
CA LEU A 41 -3.23 -1.47 -7.43
C LEU A 41 -2.80 -1.44 -8.90
N TYR A 42 -3.77 -1.19 -9.79
CA TYR A 42 -3.54 -1.21 -11.22
C TYR A 42 -3.70 0.18 -11.81
N TYR A 43 -2.70 0.61 -12.56
CA TYR A 43 -2.65 1.89 -13.24
C TYR A 43 -2.27 1.65 -14.71
N PRO A 44 -3.24 1.55 -15.62
CA PRO A 44 -2.93 1.27 -17.04
C PRO A 44 -2.15 2.40 -17.71
N GLU A 45 -2.43 3.65 -17.31
CA GLU A 45 -1.74 4.83 -17.84
C GLU A 45 -0.33 4.92 -17.30
N HIS A 46 0.65 4.89 -18.20
CA HIS A 46 2.05 4.88 -17.79
C HIS A 46 2.45 6.14 -17.00
N ASP A 47 2.00 7.31 -17.43
CA ASP A 47 2.35 8.56 -16.77
C ASP A 47 1.73 8.63 -15.37
N GLU A 48 0.52 8.18 -15.22
CA GLU A 48 -0.12 8.12 -13.90
C GLU A 48 0.61 7.13 -12.99
N TRP A 49 0.96 5.96 -13.52
CA TRP A 49 1.71 4.96 -12.79
C TRP A 49 3.04 5.51 -12.29
N GLN A 50 3.76 6.23 -13.15
CA GLN A 50 5.02 6.86 -12.75
C GLN A 50 4.84 7.90 -11.64
N ARG A 51 3.76 8.68 -11.71
CA ARG A 51 3.46 9.67 -10.66
C ARG A 51 3.19 8.98 -9.33
N VAL A 52 2.45 7.88 -9.35
CA VAL A 52 2.17 7.12 -8.12
C VAL A 52 3.47 6.56 -7.52
N CYS A 53 4.33 5.99 -8.35
CA CYS A 53 5.63 5.48 -7.87
C CYS A 53 6.46 6.58 -7.23
N ARG A 54 6.54 7.74 -7.86
CA ARG A 54 7.28 8.88 -7.29
C ARG A 54 6.66 9.35 -5.97
N SER A 55 5.33 9.38 -5.90
CA SER A 55 4.66 9.78 -4.66
C SER A 55 4.95 8.81 -3.51
N LEU A 56 4.99 7.51 -3.79
CA LEU A 56 5.33 6.53 -2.77
C LEU A 56 6.74 6.73 -2.24
N GLU A 57 7.69 6.98 -3.13
CA GLU A 57 9.07 7.26 -2.74
C GLU A 57 9.16 8.53 -1.90
N GLU A 58 8.47 9.58 -2.32
CA GLU A 58 8.52 10.87 -1.63
C GLU A 58 7.96 10.81 -0.22
N VAL A 59 6.95 9.97 0.04
CA VAL A 59 6.37 9.84 1.37
C VAL A 59 7.07 8.79 2.23
N GLY A 60 8.15 8.20 1.73
CA GLY A 60 9.01 7.35 2.54
C GLY A 60 8.88 5.85 2.33
N PHE A 61 8.08 5.41 1.35
CA PHE A 61 8.07 3.99 1.00
C PHE A 61 9.40 3.62 0.35
N ILE A 62 9.83 2.39 0.58
CA ILE A 62 11.10 1.89 0.04
C ILE A 62 10.82 0.87 -1.05
N ARG A 63 11.44 1.08 -2.22
CA ARG A 63 11.35 0.13 -3.31
C ARG A 63 11.99 -1.20 -2.90
N THR A 64 11.28 -2.29 -3.10
CA THR A 64 11.79 -3.62 -2.76
C THR A 64 11.50 -4.62 -3.88
N PRO A 65 12.40 -5.60 -4.11
CA PRO A 65 12.09 -6.70 -5.02
C PRO A 65 10.91 -7.50 -4.49
N SER A 66 10.04 -7.95 -5.38
CA SER A 66 8.91 -8.79 -5.00
C SER A 66 9.37 -10.21 -4.64
N PHE A 67 8.68 -10.81 -3.69
CA PHE A 67 8.87 -12.23 -3.41
C PHE A 67 8.44 -13.07 -4.63
N ASN A 68 7.29 -12.72 -5.23
CA ASN A 68 6.83 -13.32 -6.48
C ASN A 68 7.29 -12.44 -7.65
N PRO A 69 8.20 -12.96 -8.52
CA PRO A 69 8.72 -12.14 -9.62
C PRO A 69 7.68 -11.63 -10.61
N TYR A 70 6.49 -12.21 -10.60
CA TYR A 70 5.39 -11.74 -11.44
C TYR A 70 5.12 -10.25 -11.23
N TRP A 71 5.20 -9.80 -9.98
CA TRP A 71 4.91 -8.40 -9.63
C TRP A 71 5.98 -7.43 -10.10
N ASP A 72 7.17 -7.91 -10.48
CA ASP A 72 8.24 -7.07 -11.00
C ASP A 72 8.21 -6.93 -12.52
N MET A 73 7.40 -7.74 -13.21
CA MET A 73 7.38 -7.73 -14.68
C MET A 73 6.77 -6.47 -15.26
N ASN A 74 5.66 -6.02 -14.71
CA ASN A 74 4.96 -4.82 -15.17
C ASN A 74 4.64 -3.85 -14.04
N GLY A 75 5.38 -3.93 -12.95
CA GLY A 75 5.08 -3.13 -11.79
C GLY A 75 6.25 -2.95 -10.86
N GLN A 76 5.98 -2.31 -9.75
CA GLN A 76 6.95 -2.06 -8.70
C GLN A 76 6.31 -2.36 -7.34
N THR A 77 7.10 -2.94 -6.46
CA THR A 77 6.69 -3.23 -5.09
C THR A 77 7.35 -2.22 -4.16
N TRP A 78 6.55 -1.66 -3.26
CA TRP A 78 6.97 -0.65 -2.30
C TRP A 78 6.60 -1.12 -0.91
N MET A 79 7.44 -0.82 0.06
CA MET A 79 7.28 -1.27 1.43
C MET A 79 7.26 -0.07 2.37
N ASP A 80 6.30 -0.06 3.31
CA ASP A 80 6.29 0.96 4.34
C ASP A 80 7.25 0.60 5.48
N HIS A 81 7.34 1.48 6.48
CA HIS A 81 8.28 1.27 7.58
C HIS A 81 7.87 0.14 8.54
N ASP A 82 6.64 -0.35 8.42
CA ASP A 82 6.17 -1.50 9.19
C ASP A 82 6.34 -2.82 8.44
N GLY A 83 6.83 -2.76 7.20
CA GLY A 83 7.05 -3.95 6.38
C GLY A 83 5.87 -4.33 5.51
N TYR A 84 4.76 -3.58 5.53
CA TYR A 84 3.62 -3.84 4.65
C TYR A 84 3.95 -3.39 3.24
N ARG A 85 3.47 -4.16 2.27
CA ARG A 85 3.82 -3.96 0.87
C ARG A 85 2.63 -3.56 0.03
N VAL A 86 2.88 -2.66 -0.91
CA VAL A 86 1.95 -2.32 -1.97
C VAL A 86 2.63 -2.57 -3.32
N VAL A 87 1.91 -3.18 -4.23
CA VAL A 87 2.36 -3.39 -5.60
C VAL A 87 1.57 -2.46 -6.49
N VAL A 88 2.26 -1.70 -7.32
CA VAL A 88 1.61 -0.84 -8.31
C VAL A 88 1.96 -1.35 -9.69
N GLN A 89 0.95 -1.82 -10.43
CA GLN A 89 1.09 -2.43 -11.74
C GLN A 89 0.76 -1.44 -12.83
N ASN A 90 1.64 -1.35 -13.83
CA ASN A 90 1.40 -0.52 -15.02
C ASN A 90 0.65 -1.36 -16.05
N GLN A 91 -0.56 -1.76 -15.72
CA GLN A 91 -1.43 -2.50 -16.63
C GLN A 91 -2.87 -2.47 -16.12
N ALA A 92 -3.80 -2.82 -16.97
CA ALA A 92 -5.17 -3.09 -16.58
C ALA A 92 -5.27 -4.53 -16.06
N TRP A 93 -6.23 -4.77 -15.21
CA TRP A 93 -6.46 -6.12 -14.72
C TRP A 93 -7.67 -6.73 -15.42
#